data_898e761323f1212761123b17acef5fad
#
_entry.id   898e761323f1212761123b17acef5fad
#
_cell.length_a   1.000
_cell.length_b   1.000
_cell.length_c   1.000
_cell.angle_alpha   90.00
_cell.angle_beta   90.00
_cell.angle_gamma   90.00
#
_symmetry.space_group_name_H-M   'P 1'
#
loop_
_entity.id
_entity.type
_entity.pdbx_description
1 polymer ?
#
loop_
_entity_poly.entity_id
_entity_poly.type
_entity_poly.pdbx_seq_one_letter_code
_entity_poly.pdbx_strand_id
1 'polypeptide(L)'
;MRLIFILIGPPGSGKGTQADMLCEKFGFVSYSTGAIFRNEMARGTAIGQRITPLMDKGLFVPDDIVMEAVIGRIQKTRRNVILDGFPRTLVQAKLLERFFQLAPGRFLPVAIEIGLPMREVYRRVSGRLSCDKCGKVYHVKFRPPRLTQSCDKCRRPLKFRSDATRAVVKTRIKVYQKETWPIVKFFRQRPIFKFFSVKGAQSIAAVSASIIKIVKKIT
;
A
#
# COMPACT_ATOMS: atom_id res chain seq x y z
N MET A 1 9.76 5.50 20.73
CA MET A 1 10.09 5.40 19.29
C MET A 1 8.85 4.99 18.53
N ARG A 2 8.46 5.68 17.42
CA ARG A 2 7.26 5.33 16.62
C ARG A 2 7.60 4.24 15.60
N LEU A 3 6.73 3.26 15.47
CA LEU A 3 6.84 2.24 14.45
C LEU A 3 6.32 2.76 13.11
N ILE A 4 7.11 2.58 12.06
CA ILE A 4 6.73 2.88 10.68
C ILE A 4 6.80 1.57 9.88
N PHE A 5 5.65 0.93 9.68
CA PHE A 5 5.55 -0.27 8.86
C PHE A 5 5.46 0.09 7.39
N ILE A 6 6.32 -0.47 6.57
CA ILE A 6 6.40 -0.28 5.12
C ILE A 6 5.98 -1.59 4.47
N LEU A 7 4.77 -1.63 3.88
CA LEU A 7 4.27 -2.82 3.22
C LEU A 7 4.67 -2.82 1.74
N ILE A 8 5.48 -3.80 1.35
CA ILE A 8 5.99 -3.96 -0.01
C ILE A 8 5.42 -5.23 -0.63
N GLY A 9 5.22 -5.23 -1.93
CA GLY A 9 4.74 -6.40 -2.66
C GLY A 9 4.00 -6.01 -3.94
N PRO A 10 3.79 -6.97 -4.87
CA PRO A 10 3.16 -6.70 -6.15
C PRO A 10 1.70 -6.25 -6.01
N PRO A 11 1.11 -5.70 -7.08
CA PRO A 11 -0.32 -5.48 -7.13
C PRO A 11 -1.07 -6.77 -6.75
N GLY A 12 -2.10 -6.68 -5.91
CA GLY A 12 -2.83 -7.89 -5.50
C GLY A 12 -2.26 -8.66 -4.31
N SER A 13 -1.08 -8.32 -3.78
CA SER A 13 -0.50 -9.06 -2.64
C SER A 13 -1.27 -8.92 -1.32
N GLY A 14 -2.24 -8.01 -1.22
CA GLY A 14 -3.07 -7.84 -0.03
C GLY A 14 -2.60 -6.76 0.95
N LYS A 15 -1.62 -5.93 0.59
CA LYS A 15 -1.09 -4.85 1.46
C LYS A 15 -2.16 -4.02 2.14
N GLY A 16 -3.10 -3.45 1.38
CA GLY A 16 -4.17 -2.62 1.93
C GLY A 16 -5.09 -3.39 2.88
N THR A 17 -5.43 -4.66 2.56
CA THR A 17 -6.22 -5.51 3.45
C THR A 17 -5.51 -5.75 4.77
N GLN A 18 -4.20 -6.02 4.74
CA GLN A 18 -3.40 -6.22 5.94
C GLN A 18 -3.23 -4.92 6.72
N ALA A 19 -3.07 -3.79 6.03
CA ALA A 19 -3.04 -2.47 6.65
C ALA A 19 -4.33 -2.17 7.42
N ASP A 20 -5.51 -2.41 6.80
CA ASP A 20 -6.82 -2.25 7.46
C ASP A 20 -6.90 -3.08 8.75
N MET A 21 -6.54 -4.38 8.67
CA MET A 21 -6.60 -5.30 9.82
C MET A 21 -5.65 -4.88 10.96
N LEU A 22 -4.46 -4.38 10.63
CA LEU A 22 -3.51 -3.88 11.63
C LEU A 22 -4.00 -2.57 12.26
N CYS A 23 -4.63 -1.69 11.49
CA CYS A 23 -5.25 -0.47 12.02
C CYS A 23 -6.38 -0.82 12.99
N GLU A 24 -7.25 -1.77 12.64
CA GLU A 24 -8.34 -2.22 13.49
C GLU A 24 -7.82 -2.87 14.79
N LYS A 25 -6.76 -3.69 14.71
CA LYS A 25 -6.26 -4.46 15.85
C LYS A 25 -5.34 -3.66 16.79
N PHE A 26 -4.47 -2.82 16.25
CA PHE A 26 -3.40 -2.15 17.01
C PHE A 26 -3.56 -0.62 17.07
N GLY A 27 -4.61 -0.08 16.49
CA GLY A 27 -4.82 1.36 16.46
C GLY A 27 -3.82 2.14 15.60
N PHE A 28 -3.11 1.49 14.66
CA PHE A 28 -2.21 2.16 13.73
C PHE A 28 -2.98 3.08 12.78
N VAL A 29 -2.27 4.00 12.14
CA VAL A 29 -2.81 4.81 11.05
C VAL A 29 -2.18 4.37 9.74
N SER A 30 -2.99 4.11 8.71
CA SER A 30 -2.51 3.70 7.40
C SER A 30 -2.55 4.86 6.41
N TYR A 31 -1.45 5.06 5.70
CA TYR A 31 -1.36 5.97 4.56
C TYR A 31 -1.12 5.17 3.29
N SER A 32 -2.17 5.05 2.49
CA SER A 32 -2.10 4.44 1.15
C SER A 32 -1.98 5.53 0.10
N THR A 33 -0.84 5.60 -0.58
CA THR A 33 -0.62 6.57 -1.67
C THR A 33 -1.67 6.45 -2.76
N GLY A 34 -2.04 5.21 -3.10
CA GLY A 34 -3.11 4.99 -4.08
C GLY A 34 -4.48 5.49 -3.62
N ALA A 35 -4.81 5.42 -2.32
CA ALA A 35 -6.05 5.97 -1.79
C ALA A 35 -6.01 7.50 -1.74
N ILE A 36 -4.88 8.07 -1.31
CA ILE A 36 -4.64 9.52 -1.28
C ILE A 36 -4.87 10.11 -2.68
N PHE A 37 -4.19 9.58 -3.68
CA PHE A 37 -4.26 10.11 -5.03
C PHE A 37 -5.61 9.89 -5.70
N ARG A 38 -6.27 8.76 -5.49
CA ARG A 38 -7.65 8.58 -5.97
C ARG A 38 -8.63 9.58 -5.34
N ASN A 39 -8.42 9.97 -4.09
CA ASN A 39 -9.23 11.02 -3.47
C ASN A 39 -8.96 12.39 -4.12
N GLU A 40 -7.71 12.72 -4.44
CA GLU A 40 -7.38 13.95 -5.18
C GLU A 40 -8.03 13.96 -6.58
N MET A 41 -7.99 12.83 -7.29
CA MET A 41 -8.66 12.66 -8.58
C MET A 41 -10.19 12.86 -8.45
N ALA A 42 -10.83 12.21 -7.47
CA ALA A 42 -12.27 12.30 -7.25
C ALA A 42 -12.74 13.71 -6.87
N ARG A 43 -11.88 14.51 -6.24
CA ARG A 43 -12.12 15.90 -5.88
C ARG A 43 -11.80 16.89 -7.01
N GLY A 44 -11.20 16.43 -8.11
CA GLY A 44 -10.79 17.28 -9.23
C GLY A 44 -9.73 18.34 -8.89
N THR A 45 -8.90 18.09 -7.86
CA THR A 45 -7.83 19.03 -7.47
C THR A 45 -6.78 19.18 -8.59
N ALA A 46 -5.99 20.25 -8.58
CA ALA A 46 -4.92 20.46 -9.56
C ALA A 46 -3.94 19.26 -9.59
N ILE A 47 -3.60 18.69 -8.42
CA ILE A 47 -2.81 17.46 -8.33
C ILE A 47 -3.58 16.31 -8.94
N GLY A 48 -4.86 16.13 -8.61
CA GLY A 48 -5.73 15.09 -9.15
C GLY A 48 -5.78 15.09 -10.67
N GLN A 49 -5.96 16.25 -11.30
CA GLN A 49 -5.96 16.40 -12.74
C GLN A 49 -4.62 15.99 -13.39
N ARG A 50 -3.51 16.40 -12.80
CA ARG A 50 -2.16 16.07 -13.29
C ARG A 50 -1.83 14.57 -13.21
N ILE A 51 -2.29 13.87 -12.16
CA ILE A 51 -1.93 12.47 -11.93
C ILE A 51 -2.91 11.47 -12.57
N THR A 52 -4.13 11.89 -12.93
CA THR A 52 -5.15 11.02 -13.53
C THR A 52 -4.63 10.26 -14.75
N PRO A 53 -4.01 10.90 -15.76
CA PRO A 53 -3.53 10.18 -16.96
C PRO A 53 -2.46 9.13 -16.65
N LEU A 54 -1.68 9.32 -15.59
CA LEU A 54 -0.65 8.38 -15.15
C LEU A 54 -1.29 7.17 -14.45
N MET A 55 -2.18 7.43 -13.50
CA MET A 55 -2.82 6.39 -12.70
C MET A 55 -3.74 5.49 -13.54
N ASP A 56 -4.45 6.04 -14.51
CA ASP A 56 -5.32 5.27 -15.43
C ASP A 56 -4.51 4.34 -16.34
N LYS A 57 -3.29 4.74 -16.71
CA LYS A 57 -2.34 3.91 -17.45
C LYS A 57 -1.56 2.92 -16.54
N GLY A 58 -1.74 2.99 -15.22
CA GLY A 58 -1.03 2.16 -14.23
C GLY A 58 0.42 2.56 -13.98
N LEU A 59 0.78 3.78 -14.36
CA LEU A 59 2.09 4.38 -14.13
C LEU A 59 2.19 4.99 -12.72
N PHE A 60 3.39 5.38 -12.32
CA PHE A 60 3.61 6.02 -11.02
C PHE A 60 3.42 7.53 -11.10
N VAL A 61 2.95 8.08 -9.99
CA VAL A 61 2.94 9.52 -9.72
C VAL A 61 4.39 9.97 -9.49
N PRO A 62 4.80 11.17 -9.91
CA PRO A 62 6.14 11.72 -9.68
C PRO A 62 6.57 11.67 -8.22
N ASP A 63 7.86 11.38 -7.99
CA ASP A 63 8.41 11.11 -6.67
C ASP A 63 8.28 12.29 -5.71
N ASP A 64 8.43 13.53 -6.18
CA ASP A 64 8.25 14.76 -5.43
C ASP A 64 6.85 14.86 -4.82
N ILE A 65 5.80 14.68 -5.63
CA ILE A 65 4.41 14.70 -5.19
C ILE A 65 4.14 13.60 -4.15
N VAL A 66 4.70 12.40 -4.38
CA VAL A 66 4.52 11.27 -3.46
C VAL A 66 5.22 11.53 -2.13
N MET A 67 6.46 12.03 -2.16
CA MET A 67 7.23 12.32 -0.95
C MET A 67 6.56 13.38 -0.08
N GLU A 68 6.14 14.50 -0.67
CA GLU A 68 5.43 15.56 0.05
C GLU A 68 4.16 15.01 0.73
N ALA A 69 3.36 14.27 -0.03
CA ALA A 69 2.12 13.69 0.47
C ALA A 69 2.31 12.73 1.64
N VAL A 70 3.40 11.95 1.65
CA VAL A 70 3.65 10.92 2.69
C VAL A 70 4.36 11.51 3.90
N ILE A 71 5.45 12.26 3.70
CA ILE A 71 6.26 12.80 4.81
C ILE A 71 5.43 13.78 5.66
N GLY A 72 4.68 14.66 5.01
CA GLY A 72 3.80 15.59 5.73
C GLY A 72 2.77 14.88 6.64
N ARG A 73 2.28 13.71 6.22
CA ARG A 73 1.37 12.89 7.05
C ARG A 73 2.09 12.17 8.20
N ILE A 74 3.29 11.64 7.96
CA ILE A 74 4.11 11.02 9.01
C ILE A 74 4.43 12.05 10.10
N GLN A 75 4.76 13.28 9.74
CA GLN A 75 5.11 14.33 10.68
C GLN A 75 3.93 14.79 11.54
N LYS A 76 2.72 14.85 10.96
CA LYS A 76 1.49 15.33 11.61
C LYS A 76 0.88 14.33 12.60
N THR A 77 1.24 13.04 12.56
CA THR A 77 0.69 12.04 13.50
C THR A 77 1.68 11.68 14.61
N ARG A 78 1.16 11.33 15.77
CA ARG A 78 1.91 10.73 16.88
C ARG A 78 1.74 9.20 16.96
N ARG A 79 0.84 8.63 16.16
CA ARG A 79 0.53 7.20 16.14
C ARG A 79 1.57 6.43 15.33
N ASN A 80 1.64 5.12 15.55
CA ASN A 80 2.36 4.21 14.66
C ASN A 80 1.73 4.22 13.27
N VAL A 81 2.54 4.12 12.23
CA VAL A 81 2.13 4.34 10.83
C VAL A 81 2.33 3.09 10.00
N ILE A 82 1.42 2.84 9.09
CA ILE A 82 1.56 1.86 8.01
C ILE A 82 1.60 2.62 6.68
N LEU A 83 2.66 2.40 5.90
CA LEU A 83 2.80 2.92 4.55
C LEU A 83 2.39 1.82 3.56
N ASP A 84 1.26 2.00 2.87
CA ASP A 84 0.77 1.10 1.83
C ASP A 84 1.02 1.70 0.45
N GLY A 85 1.87 1.01 -0.33
CA GLY A 85 2.22 1.44 -1.68
C GLY A 85 3.21 2.60 -1.75
N PHE A 86 4.02 2.76 -0.72
CA PHE A 86 5.18 3.66 -0.66
C PHE A 86 6.26 3.03 0.24
N PRO A 87 7.55 3.12 -0.15
CA PRO A 87 8.06 3.61 -1.43
C PRO A 87 7.77 2.63 -2.60
N ARG A 88 7.77 3.15 -3.84
CA ARG A 88 7.63 2.35 -5.07
C ARG A 88 8.81 2.46 -6.00
N THR A 89 9.67 3.45 -5.82
CA THR A 89 10.91 3.63 -6.58
C THR A 89 12.11 3.60 -5.65
N LEU A 90 13.29 3.29 -6.18
CA LEU A 90 14.52 3.30 -5.39
C LEU A 90 14.86 4.72 -4.91
N VAL A 91 14.48 5.75 -5.67
CA VAL A 91 14.61 7.16 -5.29
C VAL A 91 13.81 7.44 -4.03
N GLN A 92 12.51 7.07 -4.03
CA GLN A 92 11.66 7.21 -2.84
C GLN A 92 12.21 6.46 -1.62
N ALA A 93 12.76 5.25 -1.82
CA ALA A 93 13.31 4.44 -0.74
C ALA A 93 14.55 5.11 -0.10
N LYS A 94 15.44 5.69 -0.91
CA LYS A 94 16.61 6.44 -0.44
C LYS A 94 16.22 7.73 0.28
N LEU A 95 15.23 8.46 -0.23
CA LEU A 95 14.72 9.67 0.41
C LEU A 95 14.06 9.35 1.75
N LEU A 96 13.34 8.23 1.84
CA LEU A 96 12.74 7.76 3.08
C LEU A 96 13.81 7.32 4.10
N GLU A 97 14.87 6.65 3.67
CA GLU A 97 16.02 6.31 4.53
C GLU A 97 16.65 7.58 5.10
N ARG A 98 16.92 8.59 4.24
CA ARG A 98 17.48 9.88 4.69
C ARG A 98 16.56 10.59 5.70
N PHE A 99 15.25 10.55 5.48
CA PHE A 99 14.28 11.09 6.43
C PHE A 99 14.40 10.45 7.82
N PHE A 100 14.59 9.12 7.91
CA PHE A 100 14.77 8.45 9.19
C PHE A 100 16.13 8.73 9.82
N GLN A 101 17.20 8.84 9.02
CA GLN A 101 18.54 9.19 9.49
C GLN A 101 18.62 10.59 10.09
N LEU A 102 17.84 11.55 9.57
CA LEU A 102 17.76 12.93 10.09
C LEU A 102 16.99 13.04 11.41
N ALA A 103 16.35 11.97 11.88
CA ALA A 103 15.60 11.93 13.13
C ALA A 103 15.92 10.66 13.94
N PRO A 104 17.19 10.47 14.37
CA PRO A 104 17.61 9.27 15.06
C PRO A 104 16.81 9.06 16.36
N GLY A 105 16.48 7.81 16.67
CA GLY A 105 15.70 7.45 17.87
C GLY A 105 14.20 7.79 17.80
N ARG A 106 13.75 8.59 16.82
CA ARG A 106 12.35 8.99 16.70
C ARG A 106 11.48 7.90 16.06
N PHE A 107 12.04 7.14 15.13
CA PHE A 107 11.33 6.14 14.33
C PHE A 107 12.02 4.78 14.36
N LEU A 108 11.22 3.71 14.32
CA LEU A 108 11.68 2.36 14.01
C LEU A 108 11.04 1.91 12.69
N PRO A 109 11.76 2.00 11.57
CA PRO A 109 11.23 1.57 10.29
C PRO A 109 11.29 0.04 10.15
N VAL A 110 10.14 -0.55 9.77
CA VAL A 110 9.95 -1.99 9.61
C VAL A 110 9.41 -2.27 8.20
N ALA A 111 10.22 -2.84 7.35
CA ALA A 111 9.82 -3.23 6.01
C ALA A 111 9.29 -4.67 5.99
N ILE A 112 8.07 -4.86 5.50
CA ILE A 112 7.43 -6.17 5.36
C ILE A 112 7.10 -6.41 3.89
N GLU A 113 7.81 -7.36 3.29
CA GLU A 113 7.50 -7.88 1.96
C GLU A 113 6.36 -8.88 2.06
N ILE A 114 5.27 -8.67 1.28
CA ILE A 114 4.22 -9.64 1.07
C ILE A 114 4.39 -10.20 -0.33
N GLY A 115 5.13 -11.30 -0.44
CA GLY A 115 5.48 -11.94 -1.70
C GLY A 115 4.27 -12.62 -2.35
N LEU A 116 4.05 -12.39 -3.65
CA LEU A 116 2.98 -13.02 -4.42
C LEU A 116 3.51 -13.44 -5.80
N PRO A 117 3.32 -14.70 -6.22
CA PRO A 117 3.67 -15.15 -7.57
C PRO A 117 2.91 -14.33 -8.63
N MET A 118 3.60 -13.98 -9.73
CA MET A 118 3.02 -13.10 -10.76
C MET A 118 1.73 -13.68 -11.39
N ARG A 119 1.61 -15.01 -11.50
CA ARG A 119 0.38 -15.69 -11.96
C ARG A 119 -0.86 -15.36 -11.12
N GLU A 120 -0.66 -15.11 -9.81
CA GLU A 120 -1.73 -14.75 -8.88
C GLU A 120 -2.14 -13.28 -8.97
N VAL A 121 -1.25 -12.41 -9.47
CA VAL A 121 -1.51 -10.96 -9.54
C VAL A 121 -2.74 -10.66 -10.39
N TYR A 122 -2.84 -11.26 -11.59
CA TYR A 122 -4.00 -11.06 -12.47
C TYR A 122 -5.30 -11.47 -11.77
N ARG A 123 -5.34 -12.67 -11.18
CA ARG A 123 -6.50 -13.20 -10.50
C ARG A 123 -6.97 -12.32 -9.35
N ARG A 124 -6.03 -11.68 -8.65
CA ARG A 124 -6.33 -10.85 -7.47
C ARG A 124 -6.54 -9.36 -7.79
N VAL A 125 -6.23 -8.91 -8.98
CA VAL A 125 -6.44 -7.51 -9.36
C VAL A 125 -7.72 -7.32 -10.15
N SER A 126 -8.06 -8.24 -11.07
CA SER A 126 -9.20 -8.12 -11.97
C SER A 126 -10.58 -8.06 -11.30
N GLY A 127 -10.72 -8.65 -10.12
CA GLY A 127 -12.00 -8.68 -9.38
C GLY A 127 -12.12 -7.61 -8.28
N ARG A 128 -11.32 -6.55 -8.32
CA ARG A 128 -11.31 -5.51 -7.27
C ARG A 128 -12.44 -4.53 -7.42
N LEU A 129 -13.10 -4.27 -6.28
CA LEU A 129 -14.08 -3.23 -6.09
C LEU A 129 -13.57 -2.22 -5.08
N SER A 130 -13.99 -0.97 -5.19
CA SER A 130 -13.67 0.07 -4.21
C SER A 130 -14.87 0.97 -3.96
N CYS A 131 -14.92 1.48 -2.74
CA CYS A 131 -15.87 2.51 -2.35
C CYS A 131 -15.28 3.89 -2.62
N ASP A 132 -15.96 4.72 -3.39
CA ASP A 132 -15.51 6.08 -3.74
C ASP A 132 -15.48 7.00 -2.51
N LYS A 133 -16.36 6.78 -1.50
CA LYS A 133 -16.43 7.62 -0.32
C LYS A 133 -15.33 7.33 0.71
N CYS A 134 -15.11 6.05 1.07
CA CYS A 134 -14.20 5.69 2.17
C CYS A 134 -12.93 4.96 1.72
N GLY A 135 -12.76 4.71 0.42
CA GLY A 135 -11.61 4.03 -0.14
C GLY A 135 -11.51 2.53 0.19
N LYS A 136 -12.46 1.96 0.97
CA LYS A 136 -12.42 0.53 1.36
C LYS A 136 -12.44 -0.35 0.13
N VAL A 137 -11.51 -1.33 0.10
CA VAL A 137 -11.31 -2.22 -1.04
C VAL A 137 -11.93 -3.59 -0.76
N TYR A 138 -12.62 -4.11 -1.76
CA TYR A 138 -13.25 -5.43 -1.79
C TYR A 138 -12.74 -6.23 -2.98
N HIS A 139 -13.13 -7.49 -3.04
CA HIS A 139 -12.87 -8.35 -4.19
C HIS A 139 -14.02 -9.34 -4.35
N VAL A 140 -14.53 -9.47 -5.55
CA VAL A 140 -15.69 -10.34 -5.84
C VAL A 140 -15.54 -11.78 -5.30
N LYS A 141 -14.32 -12.32 -5.24
CA LYS A 141 -14.04 -13.69 -4.79
C LYS A 141 -13.31 -13.77 -3.44
N PHE A 142 -12.31 -12.92 -3.20
CA PHE A 142 -11.39 -13.07 -2.06
C PHE A 142 -11.79 -12.27 -0.83
N ARG A 143 -12.56 -11.20 -1.02
CA ARG A 143 -13.09 -10.33 0.04
C ARG A 143 -14.41 -9.71 -0.44
N PRO A 144 -15.46 -10.51 -0.62
CA PRO A 144 -16.76 -9.98 -1.06
C PRO A 144 -17.33 -9.02 0.01
N PRO A 145 -18.10 -8.01 -0.38
CA PRO A 145 -18.87 -7.22 0.58
C PRO A 145 -19.95 -8.10 1.20
N ARG A 146 -20.34 -7.81 2.43
CA ARG A 146 -21.46 -8.51 3.11
C ARG A 146 -22.79 -8.22 2.45
N LEU A 147 -22.97 -6.99 1.98
CA LEU A 147 -24.13 -6.58 1.19
C LEU A 147 -23.74 -6.53 -0.27
N THR A 148 -24.56 -7.15 -1.11
CA THR A 148 -24.32 -7.19 -2.55
C THR A 148 -24.12 -5.80 -3.12
N GLN A 149 -22.98 -5.58 -3.78
CA GLN A 149 -22.57 -4.35 -4.45
C GLN A 149 -22.49 -3.08 -3.56
N SER A 150 -22.58 -3.20 -2.24
CA SER A 150 -22.55 -2.06 -1.32
C SER A 150 -21.39 -2.12 -0.32
N CYS A 151 -20.87 -0.96 0.05
CA CYS A 151 -19.78 -0.85 1.02
C CYS A 151 -20.28 -1.18 2.44
N ASP A 152 -19.64 -2.12 3.13
CA ASP A 152 -20.00 -2.50 4.51
C ASP A 152 -19.85 -1.35 5.51
N LYS A 153 -18.97 -0.36 5.22
CA LYS A 153 -18.69 0.76 6.13
C LYS A 153 -19.65 1.94 5.95
N CYS A 154 -19.94 2.34 4.72
CA CYS A 154 -20.68 3.57 4.43
C CYS A 154 -21.89 3.37 3.51
N ARG A 155 -22.26 2.12 3.21
CA ARG A 155 -23.45 1.71 2.43
C ARG A 155 -23.52 2.26 1.00
N ARG A 156 -22.48 2.94 0.52
CA ARG A 156 -22.39 3.43 -0.86
C ARG A 156 -22.17 2.28 -1.85
N PRO A 157 -22.65 2.40 -3.10
CA PRO A 157 -22.38 1.44 -4.15
C PRO A 157 -20.87 1.25 -4.37
N LEU A 158 -20.47 0.01 -4.64
CA LEU A 158 -19.09 -0.33 -4.99
C LEU A 158 -18.91 -0.29 -6.51
N LYS A 159 -17.77 0.20 -6.95
CA LYS A 159 -17.41 0.25 -8.37
C LYS A 159 -16.17 -0.59 -8.65
N PHE A 160 -16.14 -1.21 -9.82
CA PHE A 160 -14.89 -1.78 -10.34
C PHE A 160 -13.87 -0.65 -10.53
N ARG A 161 -12.63 -0.94 -10.22
CA ARG A 161 -11.57 0.05 -10.37
C ARG A 161 -11.18 0.17 -11.85
N SER A 162 -11.03 1.39 -12.35
CA SER A 162 -10.55 1.66 -13.70
C SER A 162 -9.18 1.02 -13.99
N ASP A 163 -8.31 0.96 -12.96
CA ASP A 163 -6.97 0.39 -13.04
C ASP A 163 -6.92 -1.15 -12.94
N ALA A 164 -8.06 -1.86 -13.10
CA ALA A 164 -8.16 -3.32 -13.00
C ALA A 164 -8.29 -4.02 -14.37
N THR A 165 -8.26 -3.29 -15.49
CA THR A 165 -8.27 -3.88 -16.83
C THR A 165 -7.00 -4.72 -17.08
N ARG A 166 -7.10 -5.73 -17.96
CA ARG A 166 -5.97 -6.64 -18.26
C ARG A 166 -4.74 -5.88 -18.76
N ALA A 167 -4.93 -4.86 -19.59
CA ALA A 167 -3.85 -4.03 -20.12
C ALA A 167 -3.13 -3.26 -19.00
N VAL A 168 -3.90 -2.57 -18.14
CA VAL A 168 -3.37 -1.80 -17.02
C VAL A 168 -2.68 -2.71 -15.99
N VAL A 169 -3.25 -3.90 -15.71
CA VAL A 169 -2.59 -4.87 -14.81
C VAL A 169 -1.25 -5.34 -15.37
N LYS A 170 -1.16 -5.58 -16.69
CA LYS A 170 0.12 -5.93 -17.37
C LYS A 170 1.16 -4.82 -17.19
N THR A 171 0.77 -3.57 -17.40
CA THR A 171 1.64 -2.40 -17.17
C THR A 171 2.10 -2.33 -15.71
N ARG A 172 1.19 -2.47 -14.75
CA ARG A 172 1.51 -2.45 -13.31
C ARG A 172 2.48 -3.55 -12.89
N ILE A 173 2.40 -4.73 -13.48
CA ILE A 173 3.35 -5.82 -13.23
C ILE A 173 4.73 -5.43 -13.74
N LYS A 174 4.83 -4.93 -14.98
CA LYS A 174 6.11 -4.49 -15.56
C LYS A 174 6.75 -3.38 -14.72
N VAL A 175 5.96 -2.37 -14.35
CA VAL A 175 6.42 -1.25 -13.52
C VAL A 175 6.87 -1.74 -12.13
N TYR A 176 6.11 -2.65 -11.51
CA TYR A 176 6.51 -3.26 -10.24
C TYR A 176 7.85 -4.00 -10.35
N GLN A 177 8.02 -4.82 -11.38
CA GLN A 177 9.25 -5.59 -11.58
C GLN A 177 10.47 -4.68 -11.80
N LYS A 178 10.30 -3.61 -12.58
CA LYS A 178 11.37 -2.68 -12.91
C LYS A 178 11.71 -1.74 -11.75
N GLU A 179 10.71 -1.14 -11.13
CA GLU A 179 10.89 -0.03 -10.19
C GLU A 179 10.81 -0.46 -8.73
N THR A 180 9.89 -1.38 -8.37
CA THR A 180 9.63 -1.70 -6.97
C THR A 180 10.38 -2.94 -6.48
N TRP A 181 10.58 -3.95 -7.34
CA TRP A 181 11.31 -5.14 -6.95
C TRP A 181 12.73 -4.85 -6.43
N PRO A 182 13.52 -3.92 -7.02
CA PRO A 182 14.83 -3.54 -6.48
C PRO A 182 14.80 -3.02 -5.05
N ILE A 183 13.68 -2.43 -4.59
CA ILE A 183 13.53 -1.88 -3.24
C ILE A 183 13.57 -2.99 -2.17
N VAL A 184 13.10 -4.19 -2.51
CA VAL A 184 13.16 -5.36 -1.60
C VAL A 184 14.61 -5.65 -1.22
N LYS A 185 15.51 -5.68 -2.22
CA LYS A 185 16.95 -5.86 -1.99
C LYS A 185 17.53 -4.70 -1.19
N PHE A 186 17.14 -3.46 -1.53
CA PHE A 186 17.58 -2.27 -0.81
C PHE A 186 17.25 -2.36 0.68
N PHE A 187 16.01 -2.62 1.08
CA PHE A 187 15.63 -2.70 2.48
C PHE A 187 16.28 -3.86 3.24
N ARG A 188 16.49 -5.00 2.56
CA ARG A 188 17.15 -6.16 3.16
C ARG A 188 18.61 -5.88 3.52
N GLN A 189 19.27 -4.97 2.78
CA GLN A 189 20.69 -4.65 2.95
C GLN A 189 20.94 -3.42 3.85
N ARG A 190 19.89 -2.71 4.29
CA ARG A 190 20.05 -1.47 5.07
C ARG A 190 19.76 -1.72 6.56
N PRO A 191 20.76 -1.60 7.46
CA PRO A 191 20.60 -1.90 8.89
C PRO A 191 19.55 -1.06 9.62
N ILE A 192 19.28 0.16 9.10
CA ILE A 192 18.26 1.04 9.67
C ILE A 192 16.85 0.43 9.60
N PHE A 193 16.58 -0.47 8.64
CA PHE A 193 15.29 -1.12 8.46
C PHE A 193 15.29 -2.53 9.06
N LYS A 194 14.31 -2.84 9.90
CA LYS A 194 14.00 -4.25 10.21
C LYS A 194 13.23 -4.85 9.05
N PHE A 195 13.81 -5.83 8.35
CA PHE A 195 13.19 -6.45 7.16
C PHE A 195 12.61 -7.82 7.47
N PHE A 196 11.38 -8.05 6.99
CA PHE A 196 10.69 -9.34 7.06
C PHE A 196 10.03 -9.68 5.73
N SER A 197 9.91 -10.99 5.43
CA SER A 197 9.19 -11.49 4.25
C SER A 197 8.08 -12.43 4.68
N VAL A 198 6.88 -12.26 4.08
CA VAL A 198 5.68 -13.04 4.34
C VAL A 198 5.14 -13.60 3.03
N LYS A 199 4.77 -14.90 3.01
CA LYS A 199 4.14 -15.52 1.85
C LYS A 199 2.71 -14.99 1.68
N GLY A 200 2.45 -14.22 0.62
CA GLY A 200 1.14 -13.61 0.34
C GLY A 200 0.16 -14.53 -0.39
N ALA A 201 0.64 -15.65 -0.97
CA ALA A 201 -0.20 -16.65 -1.66
C ALA A 201 -0.92 -17.60 -0.68
N GLN A 202 -1.53 -17.03 0.37
CA GLN A 202 -2.25 -17.73 1.42
C GLN A 202 -3.60 -17.05 1.67
N SER A 203 -4.40 -17.57 2.61
CA SER A 203 -5.61 -16.91 3.08
C SER A 203 -5.28 -15.56 3.75
N ILE A 204 -6.23 -14.64 3.72
CA ILE A 204 -6.08 -13.31 4.37
C ILE A 204 -5.73 -13.49 5.85
N ALA A 205 -6.36 -14.43 6.54
CA ALA A 205 -6.13 -14.73 7.96
C ALA A 205 -4.71 -15.24 8.22
N ALA A 206 -4.18 -16.14 7.39
CA ALA A 206 -2.84 -16.69 7.54
C ALA A 206 -1.75 -15.62 7.33
N VAL A 207 -1.92 -14.77 6.32
CA VAL A 207 -1.02 -13.62 6.10
C VAL A 207 -1.08 -12.67 7.30
N SER A 208 -2.29 -12.37 7.80
CA SER A 208 -2.48 -11.51 8.96
C SER A 208 -1.81 -12.09 10.21
N ALA A 209 -1.97 -13.38 10.48
CA ALA A 209 -1.33 -14.05 11.62
C ALA A 209 0.21 -13.93 11.56
N SER A 210 0.79 -14.10 10.37
CA SER A 210 2.23 -13.95 10.16
C SER A 210 2.71 -12.52 10.44
N ILE A 211 1.97 -11.51 9.95
CA ILE A 211 2.32 -10.10 10.19
C ILE A 211 2.13 -9.72 11.67
N ILE A 212 1.06 -10.22 12.32
CA ILE A 212 0.81 -9.97 13.75
C ILE A 212 1.94 -10.55 14.61
N LYS A 213 2.50 -11.72 14.27
CA LYS A 213 3.68 -12.26 14.97
C LYS A 213 4.88 -11.32 14.84
N ILE A 214 5.09 -10.72 13.67
CA ILE A 214 6.16 -9.72 13.48
C ILE A 214 5.92 -8.49 14.35
N VAL A 215 4.68 -7.95 14.34
CA VAL A 215 4.33 -6.78 15.17
C VAL A 215 4.60 -7.07 16.64
N LYS A 216 4.10 -8.18 17.19
CA LYS A 216 4.31 -8.57 18.60
C LYS A 216 5.77 -8.80 18.99
N LYS A 217 6.63 -9.12 18.03
CA LYS A 217 8.08 -9.29 18.28
C LYS A 217 8.82 -7.95 18.40
N ILE A 218 8.22 -6.89 17.85
CA ILE A 218 8.86 -5.57 17.71
C ILE A 218 8.30 -4.57 18.74
N THR A 219 7.04 -4.74 19.14
CA THR A 219 6.38 -3.96 20.21
C THR A 219 6.67 -4.56 21.58
#